data_45dcd5539f949e299b336e96111dd0c1
#
_entry.id   45dcd5539f949e299b336e96111dd0c1
#
_cell.length_a   1.000
_cell.length_b   1.000
_cell.length_c   1.000
_cell.angle_alpha   90.00
_cell.angle_beta   90.00
_cell.angle_gamma   90.00
#
_symmetry.space_group_name_H-M   'P 1'
#
loop_
_entity.id
_entity.type
_entity.pdbx_description
1 polymer ?
#
loop_
_entity_poly.entity_id
_entity_poly.type
_entity_poly.pdbx_seq_one_letter_code
_entity_poly.pdbx_strand_id
1 'polypeptide(L)'
;MEQYILALDQGTSSSRAIVFDRKGLIRSVAQREFTQLFPKSGWVEHNPHEIWSSQASVIAEAIAAIDINGLNIAGIGITNQRETTIVWDAETEEPVYNAIVWQDRRTSEYCDRLKADGKTEFIREKTGLIIDAYFSATKIKWILDNVAGARERAEKGKLMFGTVDTWLIWRLTRGEVHVTDVSNASRTMLFNIHTLQWDEELLELFDIPASMMPAVKSSSEVYGATKTTIFAHKVPIAGIAGDQQAALFGQMCVEPGSVKNTYGTGCFLLMNSGEKPIASANNLLTTIAWKIGDKVDYALEGSIFVGGSVVQWLRDGLGIIRSSSEIEELAASVPDTNGVYFVPALTGLAAPHWDQYAR
;
A
#
# COMPACT_ATOMS: atom_id res chain seq x y z
N MET A 1 24.81 -23.22 -9.55
CA MET A 1 24.72 -21.75 -9.48
C MET A 1 23.95 -21.41 -8.19
N GLU A 2 24.46 -20.51 -7.39
CA GLU A 2 23.77 -20.07 -6.17
C GLU A 2 22.50 -19.31 -6.53
N GLN A 3 21.41 -19.54 -5.77
CA GLN A 3 20.08 -18.98 -6.03
C GLN A 3 19.66 -18.08 -4.90
N TYR A 4 19.07 -16.95 -5.25
CA TYR A 4 18.64 -15.89 -4.34
C TYR A 4 17.16 -15.55 -4.58
N ILE A 5 16.53 -14.95 -3.59
CA ILE A 5 15.23 -14.27 -3.70
C ILE A 5 15.49 -12.76 -3.64
N LEU A 6 14.85 -12.03 -4.53
CA LEU A 6 14.84 -10.58 -4.52
C LEU A 6 13.50 -10.08 -3.96
N ALA A 7 13.54 -9.39 -2.83
CA ALA A 7 12.38 -8.72 -2.25
C ALA A 7 12.42 -7.23 -2.59
N LEU A 8 11.31 -6.72 -3.12
CA LEU A 8 11.08 -5.30 -3.42
C LEU A 8 10.09 -4.73 -2.42
N ASP A 9 10.49 -3.69 -1.70
CA ASP A 9 9.68 -3.00 -0.72
C ASP A 9 9.49 -1.54 -1.17
N GLN A 10 8.30 -1.23 -1.65
CA GLN A 10 7.92 0.12 -2.06
C GLN A 10 7.16 0.80 -0.94
N GLY A 11 7.88 1.40 -0.02
CA GLY A 11 7.32 2.16 1.10
C GLY A 11 6.74 3.51 0.69
N THR A 12 6.21 4.25 1.67
CA THR A 12 5.64 5.59 1.42
C THR A 12 6.71 6.62 1.06
N SER A 13 7.89 6.55 1.67
CA SER A 13 8.95 7.56 1.49
C SER A 13 10.20 7.03 0.79
N SER A 14 10.32 5.72 0.59
CA SER A 14 11.51 5.12 0.00
C SER A 14 11.21 3.80 -0.70
N SER A 15 12.02 3.49 -1.71
CA SER A 15 12.08 2.20 -2.39
C SER A 15 13.26 1.41 -1.84
N ARG A 16 13.07 0.10 -1.64
CA ARG A 16 14.10 -0.81 -1.14
C ARG A 16 14.15 -2.09 -1.96
N ALA A 17 15.33 -2.64 -2.13
CA ALA A 17 15.57 -3.97 -2.67
C ALA A 17 16.47 -4.76 -1.73
N ILE A 18 16.09 -5.99 -1.41
CA ILE A 18 16.84 -6.87 -0.50
C ILE A 18 17.04 -8.21 -1.20
N VAL A 19 18.27 -8.69 -1.22
CA VAL A 19 18.63 -10.01 -1.75
C VAL A 19 18.83 -10.97 -0.59
N PHE A 20 18.05 -12.06 -0.59
CA PHE A 20 18.14 -13.14 0.39
C PHE A 20 18.73 -14.40 -0.23
N ASP A 21 19.57 -15.11 0.52
CA ASP A 21 20.00 -16.45 0.15
C ASP A 21 18.97 -17.53 0.55
N ARG A 22 19.27 -18.80 0.23
CA ARG A 22 18.40 -19.95 0.57
C ARG A 22 18.21 -20.19 2.05
N LYS A 23 19.02 -19.59 2.91
CA LYS A 23 18.92 -19.67 4.37
C LYS A 23 18.12 -18.51 4.96
N GLY A 24 17.62 -17.59 4.10
CA GLY A 24 16.93 -16.38 4.51
C GLY A 24 17.87 -15.29 5.05
N LEU A 25 19.18 -15.41 4.83
CA LEU A 25 20.15 -14.39 5.23
C LEU A 25 20.19 -13.28 4.19
N ILE A 26 20.22 -12.04 4.67
CA ILE A 26 20.38 -10.85 3.83
C ILE A 26 21.80 -10.84 3.26
N ARG A 27 21.91 -10.76 1.94
CA ARG A 27 23.19 -10.71 1.21
C ARG A 27 23.48 -9.33 0.67
N SER A 28 22.45 -8.57 0.32
CA SER A 28 22.57 -7.20 -0.14
C SER A 28 21.30 -6.43 0.18
N VAL A 29 21.43 -5.13 0.44
CA VAL A 29 20.33 -4.16 0.62
C VAL A 29 20.68 -2.89 -0.10
N ALA A 30 19.75 -2.37 -0.88
CA ALA A 30 19.81 -1.01 -1.42
C ALA A 30 18.49 -0.28 -1.11
N GLN A 31 18.58 1.00 -0.75
CA GLN A 31 17.43 1.83 -0.42
C GLN A 31 17.63 3.24 -0.96
N ARG A 32 16.53 3.85 -1.45
CA ARG A 32 16.53 5.23 -1.95
C ARG A 32 15.22 5.91 -1.61
N GLU A 33 15.30 7.10 -1.06
CA GLU A 33 14.16 7.98 -0.88
C GLU A 33 13.71 8.56 -2.22
N PHE A 34 12.43 8.98 -2.29
CA PHE A 34 11.86 9.66 -3.45
C PHE A 34 10.96 10.82 -2.97
N THR A 35 10.64 11.72 -3.90
CA THR A 35 9.99 12.99 -3.62
C THR A 35 8.55 12.80 -3.15
N GLN A 36 8.21 13.45 -2.03
CA GLN A 36 6.85 13.58 -1.52
C GLN A 36 6.27 14.91 -2.00
N LEU A 37 5.08 14.90 -2.61
CA LEU A 37 4.44 16.10 -3.14
C LEU A 37 3.24 16.48 -2.28
N PHE A 38 3.14 17.74 -1.89
CA PHE A 38 2.06 18.30 -1.08
C PHE A 38 1.42 19.51 -1.78
N PRO A 39 0.64 19.29 -2.87
CA PRO A 39 0.15 20.39 -3.71
C PRO A 39 -0.78 21.37 -2.99
N LYS A 40 -1.55 20.87 -2.04
CA LYS A 40 -2.49 21.64 -1.19
C LYS A 40 -2.56 21.03 0.20
N SER A 41 -3.12 21.77 1.15
CA SER A 41 -3.35 21.23 2.49
C SER A 41 -4.19 19.95 2.45
N GLY A 42 -3.68 18.89 3.07
CA GLY A 42 -4.30 17.55 3.09
C GLY A 42 -4.17 16.75 1.80
N TRP A 43 -3.47 17.25 0.79
CA TRP A 43 -3.15 16.52 -0.44
C TRP A 43 -1.76 15.92 -0.36
N VAL A 44 -1.63 14.63 -0.70
CA VAL A 44 -0.36 13.92 -0.73
C VAL A 44 -0.27 13.12 -2.02
N GLU A 45 0.78 13.36 -2.79
CA GLU A 45 0.97 12.75 -4.10
C GLU A 45 2.40 12.23 -4.28
N HIS A 46 2.54 11.22 -5.12
CA HIS A 46 3.83 10.74 -5.62
C HIS A 46 3.85 10.77 -7.15
N ASN A 47 5.03 10.98 -7.73
CA ASN A 47 5.23 10.78 -9.15
C ASN A 47 5.40 9.28 -9.46
N PRO A 48 4.50 8.64 -10.25
CA PRO A 48 4.61 7.22 -10.56
C PRO A 48 5.89 6.84 -11.31
N HIS A 49 6.45 7.76 -12.11
CA HIS A 49 7.73 7.53 -12.76
C HIS A 49 8.89 7.52 -11.77
N GLU A 50 8.82 8.34 -10.72
CA GLU A 50 9.85 8.35 -9.67
C GLU A 50 9.76 7.11 -8.78
N ILE A 51 8.54 6.61 -8.47
CA ILE A 51 8.32 5.31 -7.84
C ILE A 51 9.03 4.22 -8.64
N TRP A 52 8.79 4.16 -9.96
CA TRP A 52 9.44 3.17 -10.82
C TRP A 52 10.95 3.35 -10.91
N SER A 53 11.43 4.56 -11.16
CA SER A 53 12.87 4.80 -11.37
C SER A 53 13.70 4.56 -10.10
N SER A 54 13.17 4.93 -8.92
CA SER A 54 13.82 4.65 -7.65
C SER A 54 13.86 3.14 -7.36
N GLN A 55 12.74 2.42 -7.61
CA GLN A 55 12.71 0.97 -7.44
C GLN A 55 13.66 0.27 -8.42
N ALA A 56 13.67 0.65 -9.67
CA ALA A 56 14.61 0.12 -10.68
C ALA A 56 16.07 0.36 -10.30
N SER A 57 16.38 1.54 -9.75
CA SER A 57 17.72 1.89 -9.30
C SER A 57 18.20 1.00 -8.13
N VAL A 58 17.36 0.81 -7.10
CA VAL A 58 17.74 -0.04 -5.95
C VAL A 58 17.83 -1.52 -6.31
N ILE A 59 17.03 -2.00 -7.29
CA ILE A 59 17.18 -3.35 -7.85
C ILE A 59 18.59 -3.51 -8.45
N ALA A 60 18.97 -2.60 -9.34
CA ALA A 60 20.26 -2.65 -10.02
C ALA A 60 21.42 -2.57 -9.01
N GLU A 61 21.32 -1.69 -8.03
CA GLU A 61 22.32 -1.51 -6.98
C GLU A 61 22.46 -2.76 -6.10
N ALA A 62 21.35 -3.36 -5.65
CA ALA A 62 21.38 -4.54 -4.80
C ALA A 62 21.97 -5.77 -5.51
N ILE A 63 21.69 -5.93 -6.81
CA ILE A 63 22.23 -7.02 -7.64
C ILE A 63 23.73 -6.81 -7.87
N ALA A 64 24.14 -5.59 -8.23
CA ALA A 64 25.54 -5.26 -8.50
C ALA A 64 26.43 -5.38 -7.25
N ALA A 65 25.90 -5.08 -6.06
CA ALA A 65 26.66 -5.13 -4.81
C ALA A 65 27.25 -6.51 -4.46
N ILE A 66 26.67 -7.58 -5.00
CA ILE A 66 27.14 -8.97 -4.78
C ILE A 66 27.46 -9.70 -6.10
N ASP A 67 27.64 -8.96 -7.18
CA ASP A 67 28.04 -9.45 -8.52
C ASP A 67 27.19 -10.63 -9.03
N ILE A 68 25.86 -10.51 -8.95
CA ILE A 68 24.90 -11.49 -9.48
C ILE A 68 24.11 -10.90 -10.65
N ASN A 69 23.36 -11.76 -11.34
CA ASN A 69 22.45 -11.37 -12.43
C ASN A 69 21.13 -12.13 -12.34
N GLY A 70 20.24 -11.94 -13.31
CA GLY A 70 18.93 -12.57 -13.33
C GLY A 70 18.92 -14.10 -13.27
N LEU A 71 19.99 -14.78 -13.72
CA LEU A 71 20.10 -16.25 -13.61
C LEU A 71 20.27 -16.73 -12.17
N ASN A 72 20.75 -15.86 -11.29
CA ASN A 72 20.93 -16.16 -9.88
C ASN A 72 19.65 -15.88 -9.06
N ILE A 73 18.64 -15.21 -9.63
CA ILE A 73 17.43 -14.85 -8.92
C ILE A 73 16.32 -15.86 -9.23
N ALA A 74 15.93 -16.64 -8.23
CA ALA A 74 14.89 -17.67 -8.36
C ALA A 74 13.48 -17.06 -8.44
N GLY A 75 13.27 -15.88 -7.86
CA GLY A 75 12.00 -15.19 -7.89
C GLY A 75 12.05 -13.82 -7.24
N ILE A 76 11.06 -12.99 -7.60
CA ILE A 76 10.83 -11.66 -7.04
C ILE A 76 9.56 -11.69 -6.19
N GLY A 77 9.65 -11.19 -4.94
CA GLY A 77 8.52 -10.83 -4.11
C GLY A 77 8.38 -9.30 -4.06
N ILE A 78 7.14 -8.80 -4.12
CA ILE A 78 6.83 -7.37 -4.09
C ILE A 78 5.95 -7.09 -2.87
N THR A 79 6.35 -6.12 -2.06
CA THR A 79 5.51 -5.53 -1.04
C THR A 79 5.46 -4.02 -1.23
N ASN A 80 4.35 -3.39 -0.82
CA ASN A 80 4.11 -1.99 -1.14
C ASN A 80 3.25 -1.29 -0.10
N GLN A 81 3.42 0.04 0.00
CA GLN A 81 2.42 0.90 0.61
C GLN A 81 1.06 0.65 -0.04
N ARG A 82 0.04 0.39 0.79
CA ARG A 82 -1.29 0.02 0.30
C ARG A 82 -2.09 1.27 -0.10
N GLU A 83 -3.24 1.09 -0.73
CA GLU A 83 -4.28 2.08 -1.07
C GLU A 83 -3.83 3.21 -2.00
N THR A 84 -2.54 3.47 -2.13
CA THR A 84 -2.01 4.48 -3.05
C THR A 84 -2.43 4.15 -4.47
N THR A 85 -3.08 5.10 -5.12
CA THR A 85 -3.85 4.92 -6.34
C THR A 85 -3.12 5.49 -7.54
N ILE A 86 -2.91 4.67 -8.56
CA ILE A 86 -2.30 5.05 -9.83
C ILE A 86 -3.28 4.73 -10.96
N VAL A 87 -3.51 5.68 -11.86
CA VAL A 87 -4.29 5.48 -13.10
C VAL A 87 -3.41 5.88 -14.27
N TRP A 88 -3.31 5.00 -15.26
CA TRP A 88 -2.49 5.22 -16.46
C TRP A 88 -3.19 4.79 -17.74
N ASP A 89 -2.71 5.28 -18.85
CA ASP A 89 -3.18 4.88 -20.18
C ASP A 89 -2.50 3.58 -20.61
N ALA A 90 -3.31 2.60 -21.03
CA ALA A 90 -2.84 1.28 -21.42
C ALA A 90 -1.96 1.27 -22.68
N GLU A 91 -2.19 2.23 -23.61
CA GLU A 91 -1.49 2.31 -24.90
C GLU A 91 -0.16 3.06 -24.76
N THR A 92 -0.17 4.18 -24.01
CA THR A 92 1.02 5.03 -23.85
C THR A 92 1.87 4.69 -22.64
N GLU A 93 1.32 3.91 -21.71
CA GLU A 93 1.90 3.59 -20.39
C GLU A 93 2.12 4.83 -19.49
N GLU A 94 1.53 5.98 -19.86
CA GLU A 94 1.69 7.23 -19.13
C GLU A 94 0.63 7.39 -18.05
N PRO A 95 1.02 7.71 -16.79
CA PRO A 95 0.08 8.06 -15.75
C PRO A 95 -0.75 9.30 -16.16
N VAL A 96 -2.07 9.24 -15.96
CA VAL A 96 -2.94 10.39 -16.28
C VAL A 96 -2.90 11.46 -15.19
N TYR A 97 -2.43 11.12 -14.03
CA TYR A 97 -2.24 11.99 -12.87
C TYR A 97 -1.15 11.42 -11.94
N ASN A 98 -0.65 12.22 -11.00
CA ASN A 98 0.22 11.72 -9.94
C ASN A 98 -0.50 10.62 -9.13
N ALA A 99 0.25 9.70 -8.54
CA ALA A 99 -0.29 8.73 -7.60
C ALA A 99 -0.88 9.46 -6.38
N ILE A 100 -2.16 9.21 -6.07
CA ILE A 100 -2.80 9.77 -4.87
C ILE A 100 -2.51 8.83 -3.71
N VAL A 101 -1.78 9.34 -2.72
CA VAL A 101 -1.24 8.55 -1.61
C VAL A 101 -2.33 8.21 -0.60
N TRP A 102 -2.15 7.13 0.15
CA TRP A 102 -3.06 6.67 1.21
C TRP A 102 -3.33 7.74 2.30
N GLN A 103 -2.41 8.66 2.52
CA GLN A 103 -2.53 9.77 3.48
C GLN A 103 -3.40 10.92 2.98
N ASP A 104 -3.71 10.97 1.68
CA ASP A 104 -4.43 12.06 1.03
C ASP A 104 -5.88 12.16 1.52
N ARG A 105 -6.35 13.38 1.74
CA ARG A 105 -7.68 13.68 2.29
C ARG A 105 -8.61 14.44 1.34
N ARG A 106 -8.21 14.62 0.06
CA ARG A 106 -9.00 15.39 -0.91
C ARG A 106 -10.41 14.84 -1.15
N THR A 107 -10.64 13.57 -0.89
CA THR A 107 -11.94 12.91 -1.11
C THR A 107 -12.80 12.81 0.15
N SER A 108 -12.41 13.45 1.27
CA SER A 108 -13.14 13.39 2.54
C SER A 108 -14.60 13.82 2.42
N GLU A 109 -14.89 14.92 1.70
CA GLU A 109 -16.26 15.37 1.47
C GLU A 109 -17.13 14.35 0.70
N TYR A 110 -16.52 13.60 -0.23
CA TYR A 110 -17.24 12.54 -0.92
C TYR A 110 -17.54 11.37 0.02
N CYS A 111 -16.59 11.03 0.90
CA CYS A 111 -16.81 10.04 1.94
C CYS A 111 -17.97 10.43 2.87
N ASP A 112 -18.06 11.70 3.26
CA ASP A 112 -19.17 12.19 4.13
C ASP A 112 -20.51 12.12 3.43
N ARG A 113 -20.58 12.43 2.13
CA ARG A 113 -21.82 12.22 1.34
C ARG A 113 -22.24 10.76 1.34
N LEU A 114 -21.33 9.81 1.08
CA LEU A 114 -21.65 8.38 1.12
C LEU A 114 -22.17 7.93 2.49
N LYS A 115 -21.62 8.46 3.59
CA LYS A 115 -22.09 8.20 4.95
C LYS A 115 -23.51 8.76 5.15
N ALA A 116 -23.75 10.00 4.72
CA ALA A 116 -25.07 10.65 4.79
C ALA A 116 -26.12 9.92 3.95
N ASP A 117 -25.73 9.34 2.81
CA ASP A 117 -26.57 8.52 1.93
C ASP A 117 -26.81 7.09 2.49
N GLY A 118 -26.32 6.80 3.70
CA GLY A 118 -26.54 5.52 4.38
C GLY A 118 -25.76 4.34 3.80
N LYS A 119 -24.64 4.57 3.10
CA LYS A 119 -23.85 3.52 2.44
C LYS A 119 -22.86 2.80 3.37
N THR A 120 -22.79 3.17 4.65
CA THR A 120 -21.78 2.67 5.59
C THR A 120 -21.84 1.15 5.75
N GLU A 121 -23.00 0.59 6.10
CA GLU A 121 -23.12 -0.86 6.31
C GLU A 121 -22.98 -1.63 4.99
N PHE A 122 -23.55 -1.11 3.89
CA PHE A 122 -23.43 -1.72 2.57
C PHE A 122 -21.95 -1.94 2.16
N ILE A 123 -21.11 -0.91 2.34
CA ILE A 123 -19.67 -1.01 2.03
C ILE A 123 -18.98 -1.92 3.04
N ARG A 124 -19.27 -1.78 4.32
CA ARG A 124 -18.63 -2.54 5.40
C ARG A 124 -18.88 -4.04 5.27
N GLU A 125 -20.10 -4.45 5.00
CA GLU A 125 -20.46 -5.86 4.83
C GLU A 125 -19.70 -6.52 3.71
N LYS A 126 -19.50 -5.84 2.58
CA LYS A 126 -18.82 -6.40 1.41
C LYS A 126 -17.29 -6.36 1.53
N THR A 127 -16.75 -5.30 2.11
CA THR A 127 -15.30 -5.01 2.06
C THR A 127 -14.58 -5.20 3.38
N GLY A 128 -15.30 -5.22 4.51
CA GLY A 128 -14.72 -5.16 5.84
C GLY A 128 -14.17 -3.78 6.23
N LEU A 129 -14.32 -2.78 5.36
CA LEU A 129 -13.76 -1.45 5.51
C LEU A 129 -14.80 -0.43 5.98
N ILE A 130 -14.32 0.70 6.46
CA ILE A 130 -15.11 1.89 6.79
C ILE A 130 -14.98 2.89 5.64
N ILE A 131 -15.99 3.73 5.43
CA ILE A 131 -15.89 4.80 4.42
C ILE A 131 -14.89 5.85 4.89
N ASP A 132 -13.75 5.93 4.22
CA ASP A 132 -12.68 6.88 4.50
C ASP A 132 -11.88 7.19 3.24
N ALA A 133 -11.34 8.40 3.13
CA ALA A 133 -10.45 8.82 2.05
C ALA A 133 -9.14 8.01 1.97
N TYR A 134 -8.84 7.23 2.99
CA TYR A 134 -7.72 6.31 3.06
C TYR A 134 -7.68 5.32 1.87
N PHE A 135 -8.84 4.77 1.49
CA PHE A 135 -8.96 3.69 0.51
C PHE A 135 -9.01 4.17 -0.94
N SER A 136 -8.77 3.25 -1.91
CA SER A 136 -8.53 3.62 -3.30
C SER A 136 -9.75 4.12 -4.07
N ALA A 137 -10.96 3.57 -3.81
CA ALA A 137 -12.15 3.83 -4.62
C ALA A 137 -12.44 5.32 -4.85
N THR A 138 -12.43 6.11 -3.77
CA THR A 138 -12.72 7.55 -3.83
C THR A 138 -11.66 8.33 -4.61
N LYS A 139 -10.40 7.86 -4.57
CA LYS A 139 -9.29 8.45 -5.32
C LYS A 139 -9.38 8.17 -6.82
N ILE A 140 -9.76 6.92 -7.19
CA ILE A 140 -10.01 6.58 -8.60
C ILE A 140 -11.13 7.46 -9.15
N LYS A 141 -12.27 7.53 -8.45
CA LYS A 141 -13.39 8.39 -8.82
C LYS A 141 -12.95 9.84 -8.97
N TRP A 142 -12.18 10.36 -8.02
CA TRP A 142 -11.68 11.74 -8.09
C TRP A 142 -10.84 11.97 -9.35
N ILE A 143 -9.94 11.05 -9.71
CA ILE A 143 -9.13 11.16 -10.94
C ILE A 143 -10.04 11.19 -12.16
N LEU A 144 -11.02 10.28 -12.26
CA LEU A 144 -11.94 10.21 -13.40
C LEU A 144 -12.78 11.47 -13.54
N ASP A 145 -13.19 12.08 -12.44
CA ASP A 145 -14.06 13.26 -12.43
C ASP A 145 -13.29 14.59 -12.60
N ASN A 146 -12.01 14.65 -12.25
CA ASN A 146 -11.26 15.92 -12.21
C ASN A 146 -10.11 16.03 -13.23
N VAL A 147 -9.67 14.92 -13.81
CA VAL A 147 -8.63 14.93 -14.85
C VAL A 147 -9.29 14.98 -16.23
N ALA A 148 -8.96 16.00 -17.02
CA ALA A 148 -9.57 16.22 -18.32
C ALA A 148 -9.45 14.98 -19.24
N GLY A 149 -10.60 14.51 -19.75
CA GLY A 149 -10.69 13.36 -20.66
C GLY A 149 -10.47 11.98 -19.99
N ALA A 150 -10.21 11.91 -18.66
CA ALA A 150 -9.99 10.64 -17.99
C ALA A 150 -11.25 9.78 -18.01
N ARG A 151 -12.41 10.35 -17.68
CA ARG A 151 -13.71 9.64 -17.67
C ARG A 151 -13.98 8.99 -19.03
N GLU A 152 -13.95 9.77 -20.09
CA GLU A 152 -14.22 9.29 -21.46
C GLU A 152 -13.24 8.17 -21.87
N ARG A 153 -11.97 8.30 -21.52
CA ARG A 153 -10.94 7.28 -21.82
C ARG A 153 -11.15 6.00 -21.02
N ALA A 154 -11.57 6.11 -19.75
CA ALA A 154 -11.91 4.97 -18.91
C ALA A 154 -13.11 4.18 -19.46
N GLU A 155 -14.18 4.88 -19.85
CA GLU A 155 -15.38 4.27 -20.47
C GLU A 155 -15.05 3.57 -21.80
N LYS A 156 -14.06 4.06 -22.52
CA LYS A 156 -13.54 3.42 -23.75
C LYS A 156 -12.56 2.26 -23.47
N GLY A 157 -12.34 1.89 -22.20
CA GLY A 157 -11.43 0.81 -21.82
C GLY A 157 -9.94 1.11 -22.06
N LYS A 158 -9.55 2.40 -22.12
CA LYS A 158 -8.18 2.82 -22.40
C LYS A 158 -7.36 3.06 -21.15
N LEU A 159 -8.00 3.20 -19.99
CA LEU A 159 -7.30 3.44 -18.73
C LEU A 159 -7.23 2.17 -17.88
N MET A 160 -6.14 2.05 -17.19
CA MET A 160 -5.88 1.02 -16.18
C MET A 160 -5.74 1.65 -14.80
N PHE A 161 -6.18 0.94 -13.80
CA PHE A 161 -5.96 1.25 -12.40
C PHE A 161 -5.03 0.22 -11.77
N GLY A 162 -4.24 0.64 -10.81
CA GLY A 162 -3.50 -0.23 -9.91
C GLY A 162 -3.11 0.45 -8.60
N THR A 163 -2.89 -0.36 -7.60
CA THR A 163 -2.07 -0.02 -6.45
C THR A 163 -0.60 -0.12 -6.86
N VAL A 164 0.31 0.22 -5.97
CA VAL A 164 1.74 0.32 -6.33
C VAL A 164 2.33 -1.00 -6.80
N ASP A 165 1.91 -2.13 -6.25
CA ASP A 165 2.28 -3.48 -6.72
C ASP A 165 1.94 -3.69 -8.20
N THR A 166 0.71 -3.36 -8.59
CA THR A 166 0.24 -3.48 -9.98
C THR A 166 1.08 -2.61 -10.91
N TRP A 167 1.38 -1.37 -10.52
CA TRP A 167 2.23 -0.46 -11.29
C TRP A 167 3.65 -1.02 -11.48
N LEU A 168 4.26 -1.52 -10.41
CA LEU A 168 5.60 -2.12 -10.48
C LEU A 168 5.62 -3.37 -11.38
N ILE A 169 4.61 -4.25 -11.29
CA ILE A 169 4.51 -5.42 -12.15
C ILE A 169 4.32 -5.03 -13.61
N TRP A 170 3.43 -4.05 -13.87
CA TRP A 170 3.24 -3.50 -15.21
C TRP A 170 4.57 -3.02 -15.81
N ARG A 171 5.33 -2.23 -15.04
CA ARG A 171 6.66 -1.72 -15.47
C ARG A 171 7.70 -2.84 -15.61
N LEU A 172 7.75 -3.81 -14.70
CA LEU A 172 8.69 -4.94 -14.76
C LEU A 172 8.41 -5.86 -15.95
N THR A 173 7.15 -6.00 -16.36
CA THR A 173 6.73 -6.87 -17.46
C THR A 173 6.54 -6.13 -18.80
N ARG A 174 6.82 -4.82 -18.84
CA ARG A 174 6.58 -3.96 -20.02
C ARG A 174 5.16 -4.08 -20.55
N GLY A 175 4.19 -3.87 -19.68
CA GLY A 175 2.79 -3.79 -20.04
C GLY A 175 2.09 -5.14 -20.31
N GLU A 176 2.72 -6.28 -20.04
CA GLU A 176 2.08 -7.56 -20.31
C GLU A 176 1.19 -8.07 -19.18
N VAL A 177 1.49 -7.71 -17.93
CA VAL A 177 0.80 -8.26 -16.77
C VAL A 177 0.15 -7.15 -15.97
N HIS A 178 -1.20 -7.19 -15.90
CA HIS A 178 -2.03 -6.27 -15.13
C HIS A 178 -2.74 -7.05 -14.02
N VAL A 179 -2.07 -7.18 -12.87
CA VAL A 179 -2.54 -7.96 -11.72
C VAL A 179 -2.29 -7.25 -10.41
N THR A 180 -3.05 -7.63 -9.40
CA THR A 180 -2.82 -7.35 -7.99
C THR A 180 -3.09 -8.60 -7.18
N ASP A 181 -2.74 -8.64 -5.89
CA ASP A 181 -3.12 -9.73 -5.01
C ASP A 181 -4.35 -9.40 -4.16
N VAL A 182 -4.92 -10.42 -3.53
CA VAL A 182 -6.10 -10.26 -2.66
C VAL A 182 -5.86 -9.32 -1.48
N SER A 183 -4.63 -9.22 -0.97
CA SER A 183 -4.33 -8.34 0.17
C SER A 183 -4.40 -6.87 -0.23
N ASN A 184 -3.82 -6.48 -1.37
CA ASN A 184 -3.94 -5.13 -1.92
C ASN A 184 -5.36 -4.83 -2.41
N ALA A 185 -6.01 -5.77 -3.12
CA ALA A 185 -7.39 -5.61 -3.59
C ALA A 185 -8.35 -5.32 -2.44
N SER A 186 -8.19 -6.01 -1.29
CA SER A 186 -9.04 -5.80 -0.11
C SER A 186 -8.92 -4.40 0.52
N ARG A 187 -7.97 -3.58 0.06
CA ARG A 187 -7.77 -2.18 0.55
C ARG A 187 -8.37 -1.12 -0.36
N THR A 188 -9.14 -1.50 -1.35
CA THR A 188 -9.63 -0.56 -2.37
C THR A 188 -11.02 0.00 -2.13
N MET A 189 -11.85 -0.58 -1.26
CA MET A 189 -13.31 -0.40 -1.15
C MET A 189 -14.09 -0.82 -2.40
N LEU A 190 -13.48 -1.63 -3.29
CA LEU A 190 -14.10 -2.14 -4.51
C LEU A 190 -14.14 -3.67 -4.55
N PHE A 191 -13.44 -4.30 -3.61
CA PHE A 191 -13.23 -5.75 -3.58
C PHE A 191 -14.09 -6.40 -2.49
N ASN A 192 -14.86 -7.42 -2.89
CA ASN A 192 -15.67 -8.19 -1.97
C ASN A 192 -14.81 -9.27 -1.31
N ILE A 193 -14.58 -9.15 0.00
CA ILE A 193 -13.71 -10.06 0.74
C ILE A 193 -14.29 -11.46 0.95
N HIS A 194 -15.58 -11.66 0.65
CA HIS A 194 -16.26 -12.95 0.76
C HIS A 194 -16.23 -13.73 -0.55
N THR A 195 -16.42 -13.05 -1.69
CA THR A 195 -16.39 -13.65 -3.03
C THR A 195 -15.00 -13.66 -3.65
N LEU A 196 -14.07 -12.88 -3.11
CA LEU A 196 -12.71 -12.67 -3.62
C LEU A 196 -12.68 -12.12 -5.06
N GLN A 197 -13.59 -11.20 -5.36
CA GLN A 197 -13.73 -10.57 -6.67
C GLN A 197 -14.01 -9.08 -6.53
N TRP A 198 -13.76 -8.32 -7.60
CA TRP A 198 -14.27 -6.97 -7.72
C TRP A 198 -15.79 -7.00 -7.65
N ASP A 199 -16.38 -6.16 -6.81
CA ASP A 199 -17.83 -6.14 -6.58
C ASP A 199 -18.49 -5.16 -7.56
N GLU A 200 -19.39 -5.68 -8.40
CA GLU A 200 -20.05 -4.89 -9.45
C GLU A 200 -20.89 -3.74 -8.86
N GLU A 201 -21.58 -3.95 -7.74
CA GLU A 201 -22.39 -2.90 -7.11
C GLU A 201 -21.52 -1.80 -6.46
N LEU A 202 -20.30 -2.16 -5.98
CA LEU A 202 -19.34 -1.16 -5.52
C LEU A 202 -18.72 -0.40 -6.69
N LEU A 203 -18.38 -1.05 -7.80
CA LEU A 203 -17.90 -0.39 -9.00
C LEU A 203 -18.94 0.59 -9.55
N GLU A 204 -20.22 0.19 -9.58
CA GLU A 204 -21.34 1.05 -9.97
C GLU A 204 -21.50 2.24 -9.00
N LEU A 205 -21.49 1.99 -7.68
CA LEU A 205 -21.60 3.04 -6.65
C LEU A 205 -20.55 4.14 -6.81
N PHE A 206 -19.30 3.77 -7.13
CA PHE A 206 -18.21 4.70 -7.34
C PHE A 206 -18.08 5.18 -8.79
N ASP A 207 -18.93 4.67 -9.70
CA ASP A 207 -18.90 5.00 -11.12
C ASP A 207 -17.52 4.74 -11.74
N ILE A 208 -16.99 3.53 -11.50
CA ILE A 208 -15.69 3.07 -11.99
C ILE A 208 -15.88 1.94 -12.98
N PRO A 209 -15.43 2.09 -14.25
CA PRO A 209 -15.52 1.02 -15.24
C PRO A 209 -14.72 -0.23 -14.82
N ALA A 210 -15.36 -1.41 -14.84
CA ALA A 210 -14.72 -2.67 -14.48
C ALA A 210 -13.51 -3.00 -15.37
N SER A 211 -13.47 -2.48 -16.60
CA SER A 211 -12.35 -2.66 -17.54
C SER A 211 -11.03 -2.07 -17.06
N MET A 212 -11.06 -1.14 -16.07
CA MET A 212 -9.87 -0.56 -15.49
C MET A 212 -9.18 -1.47 -14.47
N MET A 213 -9.89 -2.49 -13.96
CA MET A 213 -9.46 -3.22 -12.78
C MET A 213 -8.47 -4.33 -13.12
N PRO A 214 -7.38 -4.50 -12.33
CA PRO A 214 -6.42 -5.59 -12.52
C PRO A 214 -7.05 -6.95 -12.20
N ALA A 215 -6.53 -8.02 -12.79
CA ALA A 215 -6.89 -9.36 -12.38
C ALA A 215 -6.38 -9.64 -10.95
N VAL A 216 -7.27 -10.11 -10.08
CA VAL A 216 -6.92 -10.42 -8.68
C VAL A 216 -6.36 -11.83 -8.58
N LYS A 217 -5.23 -11.97 -7.92
CA LYS A 217 -4.45 -13.20 -7.82
C LYS A 217 -4.22 -13.61 -6.35
N SER A 218 -3.74 -14.84 -6.17
CA SER A 218 -3.18 -15.30 -4.89
C SER A 218 -1.97 -14.45 -4.50
N SER A 219 -1.66 -14.35 -3.21
CA SER A 219 -0.46 -13.62 -2.74
C SER A 219 0.84 -14.37 -3.08
N SER A 220 0.74 -15.65 -3.41
CA SER A 220 1.88 -16.52 -3.78
C SER A 220 1.53 -17.40 -4.99
N GLU A 221 1.88 -16.89 -6.17
CA GLU A 221 1.83 -17.63 -7.46
C GLU A 221 2.75 -16.93 -8.46
N VAL A 222 3.10 -17.60 -9.56
CA VAL A 222 3.88 -16.95 -10.62
C VAL A 222 2.95 -16.11 -11.50
N TYR A 223 3.05 -14.80 -11.40
CA TYR A 223 2.21 -13.84 -12.13
C TYR A 223 2.71 -13.56 -13.55
N GLY A 224 4.00 -13.73 -13.77
CA GLY A 224 4.70 -13.47 -15.02
C GLY A 224 6.20 -13.41 -14.78
N ALA A 225 6.93 -12.94 -15.78
CA ALA A 225 8.38 -12.79 -15.70
C ALA A 225 8.82 -11.39 -16.19
N THR A 226 9.92 -10.91 -15.63
CA THR A 226 10.48 -9.61 -15.99
C THR A 226 10.88 -9.55 -17.46
N LYS A 227 10.70 -8.39 -18.08
CA LYS A 227 11.13 -8.07 -19.45
C LYS A 227 12.05 -6.85 -19.52
N THR A 228 12.36 -6.27 -18.36
CA THR A 228 13.28 -5.12 -18.30
C THR A 228 14.72 -5.54 -18.52
N THR A 229 15.54 -4.61 -18.96
CA THR A 229 16.98 -4.82 -19.18
C THR A 229 17.79 -4.92 -17.87
N ILE A 230 17.17 -4.59 -16.73
CA ILE A 230 17.81 -4.60 -15.41
C ILE A 230 18.42 -5.98 -15.08
N PHE A 231 17.71 -7.05 -15.45
CA PHE A 231 18.09 -8.41 -15.08
C PHE A 231 18.91 -9.16 -16.13
N ALA A 232 19.01 -8.66 -17.34
CA ALA A 232 19.57 -9.35 -18.53
C ALA A 232 18.87 -10.69 -18.86
N HIS A 233 18.12 -11.28 -17.93
CA HIS A 233 17.38 -12.54 -18.06
C HIS A 233 15.95 -12.39 -17.49
N LYS A 234 15.06 -13.27 -17.90
CA LYS A 234 13.69 -13.32 -17.34
C LYS A 234 13.74 -13.86 -15.91
N VAL A 235 13.17 -13.12 -14.98
CA VAL A 235 13.03 -13.52 -13.57
C VAL A 235 11.54 -13.61 -13.25
N PRO A 236 11.05 -14.73 -12.66
CA PRO A 236 9.64 -14.86 -12.28
C PRO A 236 9.28 -13.88 -11.15
N ILE A 237 8.10 -13.25 -11.25
CA ILE A 237 7.49 -12.47 -10.18
C ILE A 237 6.50 -13.42 -9.50
N ALA A 238 6.72 -13.76 -8.22
CA ALA A 238 6.07 -14.89 -7.58
C ALA A 238 5.47 -14.61 -6.19
N GLY A 239 5.54 -13.39 -5.71
CA GLY A 239 4.93 -12.97 -4.45
C GLY A 239 4.47 -11.53 -4.51
N ILE A 240 3.25 -11.24 -4.04
CA ILE A 240 2.70 -9.90 -3.85
C ILE A 240 1.99 -9.88 -2.51
N ALA A 241 2.25 -8.85 -1.71
CA ALA A 241 1.45 -8.56 -0.52
C ALA A 241 1.54 -7.09 -0.15
N GLY A 242 0.45 -6.51 0.37
CA GLY A 242 0.53 -5.20 1.01
C GLY A 242 1.54 -5.21 2.16
N ASP A 243 2.19 -4.08 2.42
CA ASP A 243 3.32 -3.98 3.38
C ASP A 243 2.97 -4.50 4.79
N GLN A 244 1.77 -4.22 5.25
CA GLN A 244 1.34 -4.65 6.58
C GLN A 244 1.02 -6.15 6.63
N GLN A 245 0.49 -6.71 5.54
CA GLN A 245 0.25 -8.13 5.38
C GLN A 245 1.56 -8.92 5.22
N ALA A 246 2.49 -8.39 4.43
CA ALA A 246 3.84 -8.95 4.31
C ALA A 246 4.56 -8.96 5.67
N ALA A 247 4.42 -7.88 6.46
CA ALA A 247 4.98 -7.83 7.81
C ALA A 247 4.30 -8.84 8.77
N LEU A 248 2.98 -9.02 8.69
CA LEU A 248 2.25 -10.02 9.49
C LEU A 248 2.78 -11.43 9.21
N PHE A 249 2.92 -11.78 7.92
CA PHE A 249 3.47 -13.07 7.49
C PHE A 249 4.95 -13.22 7.89
N GLY A 250 5.77 -12.19 7.64
CA GLY A 250 7.20 -12.19 7.93
C GLY A 250 7.53 -12.29 9.43
N GLN A 251 6.65 -11.78 10.30
CA GLN A 251 6.74 -11.96 11.76
C GLN A 251 6.18 -13.32 12.22
N MET A 252 5.91 -14.24 11.29
CA MET A 252 5.36 -15.56 11.58
C MET A 252 4.01 -15.53 12.32
N CYS A 253 3.21 -14.49 12.15
CA CYS A 253 1.86 -14.41 12.70
C CYS A 253 0.87 -15.21 11.86
N VAL A 254 1.17 -16.49 11.64
CA VAL A 254 0.42 -17.41 10.77
C VAL A 254 -0.71 -18.14 11.48
N GLU A 255 -0.69 -18.13 12.81
CA GLU A 255 -1.74 -18.74 13.63
C GLU A 255 -2.82 -17.70 14.00
N PRO A 256 -4.11 -18.08 14.03
CA PRO A 256 -5.17 -17.21 14.50
C PRO A 256 -4.91 -16.67 15.90
N GLY A 257 -5.11 -15.37 16.10
CA GLY A 257 -4.82 -14.65 17.34
C GLY A 257 -3.40 -14.10 17.45
N SER A 258 -2.48 -14.46 16.54
CA SER A 258 -1.15 -13.87 16.50
C SER A 258 -1.22 -12.42 16.01
N VAL A 259 -0.46 -11.54 16.64
CA VAL A 259 -0.50 -10.09 16.42
C VAL A 259 0.90 -9.57 16.12
N LYS A 260 0.99 -8.68 15.14
CA LYS A 260 2.16 -7.81 14.96
C LYS A 260 1.76 -6.35 15.09
N ASN A 261 2.68 -5.50 15.49
CA ASN A 261 2.53 -4.05 15.40
C ASN A 261 3.75 -3.46 14.71
N THR A 262 3.51 -2.68 13.65
CA THR A 262 4.56 -1.93 12.96
C THR A 262 4.58 -0.51 13.50
N TYR A 263 5.74 -0.07 13.96
CA TYR A 263 6.02 1.32 14.35
C TYR A 263 6.84 1.98 13.24
N GLY A 264 6.20 2.74 12.38
CA GLY A 264 6.81 3.46 11.28
C GLY A 264 6.30 4.91 11.22
N THR A 265 6.10 5.46 10.04
CA THR A 265 5.45 6.77 9.84
C THR A 265 4.11 6.83 10.58
N GLY A 266 3.27 5.82 10.41
CA GLY A 266 2.13 5.47 11.26
C GLY A 266 2.42 4.20 12.08
N CYS A 267 1.44 3.79 12.91
CA CYS A 267 1.48 2.51 13.60
C CYS A 267 0.33 1.64 13.10
N PHE A 268 0.64 0.39 12.76
CA PHE A 268 -0.32 -0.54 12.17
C PHE A 268 -0.28 -1.88 12.89
N LEU A 269 -1.32 -2.13 13.68
CA LEU A 269 -1.50 -3.39 14.39
C LEU A 269 -2.38 -4.30 13.53
N LEU A 270 -1.88 -5.50 13.21
CA LEU A 270 -2.66 -6.54 12.54
C LEU A 270 -2.68 -7.80 13.40
N MET A 271 -3.88 -8.39 13.51
CA MET A 271 -4.11 -9.68 14.14
C MET A 271 -4.64 -10.67 13.10
N ASN A 272 -3.96 -11.78 12.91
CA ASN A 272 -4.49 -12.89 12.12
C ASN A 272 -5.78 -13.40 12.76
N SER A 273 -6.88 -13.39 12.03
CA SER A 273 -8.21 -13.85 12.48
C SER A 273 -8.58 -15.24 11.95
N GLY A 274 -7.68 -15.88 11.19
CA GLY A 274 -7.92 -17.18 10.56
C GLY A 274 -8.74 -17.10 9.28
N GLU A 275 -9.38 -18.19 8.92
CA GLU A 275 -10.06 -18.38 7.63
C GLU A 275 -11.45 -17.71 7.51
N LYS A 276 -11.88 -16.99 8.54
CA LYS A 276 -13.18 -16.30 8.53
C LYS A 276 -13.00 -14.82 8.82
N PRO A 277 -13.64 -13.94 8.03
CA PRO A 277 -13.66 -12.53 8.34
C PRO A 277 -14.42 -12.29 9.65
N ILE A 278 -13.85 -11.44 10.52
CA ILE A 278 -14.45 -11.06 11.80
C ILE A 278 -14.84 -9.59 11.72
N ALA A 279 -16.14 -9.29 11.90
CA ALA A 279 -16.60 -7.91 12.03
C ALA A 279 -16.23 -7.36 13.42
N SER A 280 -15.53 -6.24 13.46
CA SER A 280 -15.16 -5.58 14.71
C SER A 280 -16.29 -4.72 15.25
N ALA A 281 -16.63 -4.88 16.53
CA ALA A 281 -17.52 -3.97 17.24
C ALA A 281 -16.85 -2.65 17.67
N ASN A 282 -15.53 -2.54 17.51
CA ASN A 282 -14.72 -1.40 17.96
C ASN A 282 -14.09 -0.62 16.79
N ASN A 283 -14.75 -0.61 15.63
CA ASN A 283 -14.30 0.10 14.43
C ASN A 283 -12.87 -0.26 13.94
N LEU A 284 -12.40 -1.48 14.22
CA LEU A 284 -11.25 -2.01 13.52
C LEU A 284 -11.66 -2.47 12.11
N LEU A 285 -10.71 -2.46 11.19
CA LEU A 285 -10.93 -2.94 9.84
C LEU A 285 -10.82 -4.46 9.78
N THR A 286 -11.64 -5.08 8.93
CA THR A 286 -11.43 -6.46 8.48
C THR A 286 -10.80 -6.42 7.09
N THR A 287 -9.74 -7.18 6.89
CA THR A 287 -8.99 -7.21 5.63
C THR A 287 -8.54 -8.63 5.34
N ILE A 288 -8.11 -8.91 4.12
CA ILE A 288 -7.47 -10.18 3.80
C ILE A 288 -6.01 -10.08 4.21
N ALA A 289 -5.53 -11.07 4.97
CA ALA A 289 -4.14 -11.20 5.31
C ALA A 289 -3.32 -11.70 4.10
N TRP A 290 -3.72 -12.83 3.54
CA TRP A 290 -3.15 -13.42 2.32
C TRP A 290 -4.07 -14.52 1.76
N LYS A 291 -3.77 -14.91 0.53
CA LYS A 291 -4.24 -16.14 -0.08
C LYS A 291 -3.03 -16.93 -0.57
N ILE A 292 -2.92 -18.19 -0.16
CA ILE A 292 -1.87 -19.11 -0.60
C ILE A 292 -2.55 -20.43 -0.99
N GLY A 293 -2.46 -20.80 -2.27
CA GLY A 293 -3.26 -21.87 -2.82
C GLY A 293 -4.76 -21.58 -2.68
N ASP A 294 -5.51 -22.50 -2.08
CA ASP A 294 -6.95 -22.34 -1.85
C ASP A 294 -7.27 -21.69 -0.48
N LYS A 295 -6.28 -21.60 0.40
CA LYS A 295 -6.45 -21.04 1.75
C LYS A 295 -6.41 -19.53 1.74
N VAL A 296 -7.41 -18.92 2.39
CA VAL A 296 -7.49 -17.48 2.63
C VAL A 296 -7.48 -17.23 4.13
N ASP A 297 -6.53 -16.43 4.59
CA ASP A 297 -6.51 -15.94 5.97
C ASP A 297 -6.90 -14.46 5.99
N TYR A 298 -7.66 -14.06 7.01
CA TYR A 298 -8.11 -12.70 7.24
C TYR A 298 -7.37 -12.07 8.41
N ALA A 299 -7.46 -10.75 8.52
CA ALA A 299 -6.89 -10.02 9.63
C ALA A 299 -7.81 -8.91 10.12
N LEU A 300 -7.78 -8.63 11.42
CA LEU A 300 -8.25 -7.37 11.98
C LEU A 300 -7.11 -6.36 12.00
N GLU A 301 -7.40 -5.12 11.61
CA GLU A 301 -6.41 -4.05 11.57
C GLU A 301 -6.85 -2.83 12.37
N GLY A 302 -5.96 -2.37 13.26
CA GLY A 302 -6.02 -1.07 13.90
C GLY A 302 -4.92 -0.17 13.31
N SER A 303 -5.32 0.96 12.72
CA SER A 303 -4.41 1.91 12.08
C SER A 303 -4.33 3.20 12.90
N ILE A 304 -3.11 3.72 13.09
CA ILE A 304 -2.82 5.04 13.66
C ILE A 304 -1.95 5.76 12.64
N PHE A 305 -2.47 6.82 12.01
CA PHE A 305 -1.82 7.44 10.86
C PHE A 305 -0.52 8.18 11.20
N VAL A 306 -0.40 8.67 12.42
CA VAL A 306 0.74 9.46 12.89
C VAL A 306 1.45 8.73 14.01
N GLY A 307 2.57 8.09 13.71
CA GLY A 307 3.47 7.45 14.65
C GLY A 307 4.83 8.15 14.64
N GLY A 308 5.84 7.55 14.03
CA GLY A 308 7.16 8.16 13.88
C GLY A 308 7.19 9.49 13.12
N SER A 309 6.15 9.79 12.33
CA SER A 309 6.01 11.10 11.68
C SER A 309 5.89 12.27 12.68
N VAL A 310 5.42 12.04 13.90
CA VAL A 310 5.45 13.09 14.93
C VAL A 310 6.88 13.45 15.33
N VAL A 311 7.75 12.46 15.38
CA VAL A 311 9.18 12.66 15.69
C VAL A 311 9.86 13.47 14.60
N GLN A 312 9.56 13.17 13.33
CA GLN A 312 10.03 13.98 12.20
C GLN A 312 9.49 15.41 12.27
N TRP A 313 8.22 15.60 12.62
CA TRP A 313 7.63 16.93 12.78
C TRP A 313 8.28 17.73 13.91
N LEU A 314 8.61 17.10 15.05
CA LEU A 314 9.35 17.77 16.13
C LEU A 314 10.74 18.23 15.67
N ARG A 315 11.41 17.44 14.82
CA ARG A 315 12.73 17.74 14.26
C ARG A 315 12.64 18.78 13.13
N ASP A 316 11.83 18.50 12.10
CA ASP A 316 11.87 19.24 10.83
C ASP A 316 10.84 20.39 10.79
N GLY A 317 9.71 20.24 11.48
CA GLY A 317 8.64 21.24 11.54
C GLY A 317 8.84 22.25 12.66
N LEU A 318 9.06 21.79 13.89
CA LEU A 318 9.26 22.66 15.05
C LEU A 318 10.73 22.97 15.33
N GLY A 319 11.67 22.15 14.90
CA GLY A 319 13.10 22.35 15.13
C GLY A 319 13.52 22.27 16.61
N ILE A 320 12.73 21.58 17.46
CA ILE A 320 13.00 21.48 18.91
C ILE A 320 13.89 20.29 19.28
N ILE A 321 14.15 19.40 18.36
CA ILE A 321 15.13 18.31 18.45
C ILE A 321 16.01 18.32 17.20
N ARG A 322 17.23 17.80 17.29
CA ARG A 322 18.20 17.71 16.17
C ARG A 322 18.19 16.35 15.49
N SER A 323 17.91 15.31 16.27
CA SER A 323 17.83 13.93 15.80
C SER A 323 16.71 13.18 16.51
N SER A 324 16.21 12.12 15.87
CA SER A 324 15.16 11.28 16.46
C SER A 324 15.62 10.58 17.74
N SER A 325 16.94 10.29 17.87
CA SER A 325 17.52 9.63 19.05
C SER A 325 17.52 10.50 20.31
N GLU A 326 17.42 11.82 20.20
CA GLU A 326 17.37 12.72 21.37
C GLU A 326 16.07 12.58 22.18
N ILE A 327 14.99 12.07 21.59
CA ILE A 327 13.67 12.03 22.24
C ILE A 327 13.68 11.19 23.50
N GLU A 328 14.33 10.02 23.47
CA GLU A 328 14.36 9.12 24.61
C GLU A 328 15.04 9.77 25.82
N GLU A 329 16.20 10.38 25.59
CA GLU A 329 16.95 11.09 26.64
C GLU A 329 16.17 12.28 27.20
N LEU A 330 15.55 13.09 26.31
CA LEU A 330 14.74 14.24 26.72
C LEU A 330 13.51 13.80 27.51
N ALA A 331 12.80 12.77 27.07
CA ALA A 331 11.64 12.25 27.78
C ALA A 331 12.02 11.67 29.15
N ALA A 332 13.15 10.97 29.25
CA ALA A 332 13.65 10.41 30.50
C ALA A 332 14.19 11.49 31.48
N SER A 333 14.50 12.68 31.00
CA SER A 333 15.03 13.78 31.84
C SER A 333 13.99 14.45 32.73
N VAL A 334 12.70 14.20 32.51
CA VAL A 334 11.59 14.78 33.27
C VAL A 334 10.76 13.70 33.95
N PRO A 335 10.18 13.96 35.15
CA PRO A 335 9.43 12.97 35.88
C PRO A 335 8.06 12.67 35.28
N ASP A 336 7.46 13.62 34.59
CA ASP A 336 6.12 13.52 33.98
C ASP A 336 5.93 14.57 32.87
N THR A 337 4.74 14.62 32.29
CA THR A 337 4.37 15.55 31.22
C THR A 337 4.00 16.96 31.70
N ASN A 338 4.02 17.20 33.00
CA ASN A 338 3.52 18.43 33.63
C ASN A 338 2.10 18.83 33.17
N GLY A 339 1.25 17.83 32.93
CA GLY A 339 -0.14 18.03 32.47
C GLY A 339 -0.28 18.37 30.98
N VAL A 340 0.79 18.32 30.19
CA VAL A 340 0.73 18.51 28.73
C VAL A 340 0.39 17.19 28.05
N TYR A 341 -0.64 17.21 27.21
CA TYR A 341 -1.03 16.11 26.34
C TYR A 341 -0.99 16.55 24.89
N PHE A 342 -0.47 15.71 24.03
CA PHE A 342 -0.41 15.95 22.60
C PHE A 342 -1.09 14.83 21.82
N VAL A 343 -2.09 15.17 21.01
CA VAL A 343 -2.79 14.26 20.12
C VAL A 343 -2.29 14.47 18.69
N PRO A 344 -1.44 13.60 18.16
CA PRO A 344 -0.84 13.80 16.85
C PRO A 344 -1.82 13.38 15.73
N ALA A 345 -2.80 14.24 15.44
CA ALA A 345 -3.81 14.00 14.42
C ALA A 345 -3.52 14.73 13.09
N LEU A 346 -2.24 14.91 12.73
CA LEU A 346 -1.80 15.76 11.60
C LEU A 346 -2.41 15.40 10.23
N THR A 347 -2.92 14.17 10.08
CA THR A 347 -3.56 13.67 8.85
C THR A 347 -4.92 13.01 9.12
N GLY A 348 -5.58 13.39 10.21
CA GLY A 348 -6.79 12.75 10.71
C GLY A 348 -6.50 11.68 11.77
N LEU A 349 -7.56 11.22 12.42
CA LEU A 349 -7.54 10.06 13.32
C LEU A 349 -8.10 8.84 12.60
N ALA A 350 -7.41 7.71 12.71
CA ALA A 350 -7.90 6.43 12.22
C ALA A 350 -8.64 5.66 13.32
N ALA A 351 -8.47 4.34 13.40
CA ALA A 351 -9.15 3.49 14.36
C ALA A 351 -8.93 3.96 15.81
N PRO A 352 -9.95 3.97 16.67
CA PRO A 352 -11.35 3.62 16.40
C PRO A 352 -12.23 4.81 15.99
N HIS A 353 -11.65 6.02 15.87
CA HIS A 353 -12.38 7.29 15.75
C HIS A 353 -12.84 7.59 14.32
N TRP A 354 -11.98 7.36 13.34
CA TRP A 354 -12.21 7.63 11.90
C TRP A 354 -12.65 9.07 11.64
N ASP A 355 -11.97 10.02 12.31
CA ASP A 355 -12.16 11.45 12.10
C ASP A 355 -11.16 11.97 11.06
N GLN A 356 -11.66 12.24 9.87
CA GLN A 356 -10.87 12.72 8.73
C GLN A 356 -10.43 14.19 8.87
N TYR A 357 -11.03 14.94 9.79
CA TYR A 357 -10.82 16.38 9.96
C TYR A 357 -10.03 16.74 11.21
N ALA A 358 -9.76 15.79 12.10
CA ALA A 358 -8.87 16.01 13.24
C ALA A 358 -7.48 16.42 12.75
N ARG A 359 -6.95 17.53 13.30
CA ARG A 359 -5.65 18.10 12.94
C ARG A 359 -5.03 18.88 14.10
#